data_541c2168ef83440367f8b56408ca399b
#
_entry.id   541c2168ef83440367f8b56408ca399b
#
_cell.length_a   1.000
_cell.length_b   1.000
_cell.length_c   1.000
_cell.angle_alpha   90.00
_cell.angle_beta   90.00
_cell.angle_gamma   90.00
#
_symmetry.space_group_name_H-M   'P 1'
#
loop_
_entity.id
_entity.type
_entity.pdbx_description
1 polymer ?
#
loop_
_entity_poly.entity_id
_entity_poly.type
_entity_poly.pdbx_seq_one_letter_code
_entity_poly.pdbx_strand_id
1 'polypeptide(L)'
;VDPAGVLIKIGQGAKPGDGGLLPAAKVANHIQAIRGVPKADLMSPPNHQGLYSIEESVQKMHLSLNAAFQFRVPVAIKCAASATSVSVYNNLLRDPYKICGGFFLDGIQGGTGAANEVSLDHTGHPVVSKTRECYLSAVRQGRQGQIPLWAGGGVGLTGNAAADAFKMLCLGANGIFMGKILIQLM
;
A
#
# COMPACT_ATOMS: atom_id res chain seq x y z
N VAL A 1 7.43 -13.22 19.95
CA VAL A 1 8.28 -13.18 18.74
C VAL A 1 7.89 -11.94 17.95
N ASP A 2 8.83 -11.03 17.73
CA ASP A 2 8.59 -9.84 16.92
C ASP A 2 8.37 -10.24 15.45
N PRO A 3 7.48 -9.55 14.71
CA PRO A 3 7.31 -9.78 13.28
C PRO A 3 8.55 -9.31 12.51
N ALA A 4 8.78 -9.87 11.33
CA ALA A 4 9.88 -9.44 10.45
C ALA A 4 9.69 -7.99 9.91
N GLY A 5 8.47 -7.50 9.92
CA GLY A 5 8.10 -6.14 9.51
C GLY A 5 6.62 -5.89 9.71
N VAL A 6 6.23 -4.63 9.75
CA VAL A 6 4.84 -4.19 9.87
C VAL A 6 4.50 -3.31 8.67
N LEU A 7 3.36 -3.55 8.04
CA LEU A 7 2.86 -2.76 6.92
C LEU A 7 1.54 -2.08 7.28
N ILE A 8 1.57 -0.77 7.44
CA ILE A 8 0.37 0.04 7.61
C ILE A 8 -0.30 0.20 6.25
N LYS A 9 -1.48 -0.38 6.08
CA LYS A 9 -2.24 -0.26 4.85
C LYS A 9 -3.25 0.89 4.97
N ILE A 10 -2.95 2.02 4.36
CA ILE A 10 -3.85 3.17 4.27
C ILE A 10 -4.65 3.19 2.97
N GLY A 11 -4.36 2.31 2.03
CA GLY A 11 -5.07 2.19 0.77
C GLY A 11 -4.67 0.97 -0.04
N GLN A 12 -5.45 0.71 -1.08
CA GLN A 12 -5.24 -0.37 -2.05
C GLN A 12 -5.47 0.18 -3.45
N GLY A 13 -4.59 -0.14 -4.39
CA GLY A 13 -4.60 0.42 -5.74
C GLY A 13 -5.89 0.20 -6.50
N ALA A 14 -6.50 -0.97 -6.34
CA ALA A 14 -7.75 -1.31 -7.01
C ALA A 14 -8.99 -0.56 -6.48
N LYS A 15 -8.90 0.05 -5.31
CA LYS A 15 -10.02 0.80 -4.70
C LYS A 15 -9.52 1.92 -3.79
N PRO A 16 -8.90 2.95 -4.34
CA PRO A 16 -8.45 4.10 -3.57
C PRO A 16 -9.62 4.78 -2.85
N GLY A 17 -9.46 5.07 -1.57
CA GLY A 17 -10.48 5.74 -0.77
C GLY A 17 -11.58 4.83 -0.22
N ASP A 18 -11.71 3.61 -0.72
CA ASP A 18 -12.63 2.62 -0.13
C ASP A 18 -11.96 1.93 1.07
N GLY A 19 -12.77 1.60 2.07
CA GLY A 19 -12.35 0.78 3.19
C GLY A 19 -12.18 -0.70 2.84
N GLY A 20 -11.89 -1.50 3.83
CA GLY A 20 -11.84 -2.96 3.70
C GLY A 20 -13.24 -3.54 3.48
N LEU A 21 -13.36 -4.53 2.60
CA LEU A 21 -14.56 -5.33 2.42
C LEU A 21 -14.17 -6.81 2.44
N LEU A 22 -14.81 -7.57 3.33
CA LEU A 22 -14.79 -9.03 3.30
C LEU A 22 -16.21 -9.51 3.01
N PRO A 23 -16.51 -9.98 1.78
CA PRO A 23 -17.84 -10.45 1.41
C PRO A 23 -18.30 -11.63 2.27
N ALA A 24 -19.60 -11.72 2.56
CA ALA A 24 -20.21 -12.78 3.37
C ALA A 24 -19.82 -14.19 2.89
N ALA A 25 -19.70 -14.39 1.57
CA ALA A 25 -19.28 -15.67 0.99
C ALA A 25 -17.87 -16.12 1.45
N LYS A 26 -17.01 -15.18 1.85
CA LYS A 26 -15.65 -15.43 2.36
C LYS A 26 -15.57 -15.50 3.89
N VAL A 27 -16.66 -15.21 4.59
CA VAL A 27 -16.75 -15.27 6.06
C VAL A 27 -17.01 -16.69 6.50
N ALA A 28 -15.98 -17.51 6.55
CA ALA A 28 -16.05 -18.89 7.01
C ALA A 28 -16.25 -18.97 8.53
N ASN A 29 -16.66 -20.14 9.03
CA ASN A 29 -16.97 -20.35 10.47
C ASN A 29 -15.80 -19.96 11.39
N HIS A 30 -14.57 -20.27 11.02
CA HIS A 30 -13.40 -19.90 11.79
C HIS A 30 -13.20 -18.37 11.86
N ILE A 31 -13.52 -17.63 10.81
CA ILE A 31 -13.47 -16.15 10.80
C ILE A 31 -14.53 -15.59 11.74
N GLN A 32 -15.76 -16.14 11.70
CA GLN A 32 -16.84 -15.74 12.59
C GLN A 32 -16.43 -15.94 14.04
N ALA A 33 -15.87 -17.10 14.38
CA ALA A 33 -15.44 -17.42 15.74
C ALA A 33 -14.31 -16.50 16.24
N ILE A 34 -13.27 -16.30 15.41
CA ILE A 34 -12.11 -15.48 15.79
C ILE A 34 -12.47 -14.00 15.92
N ARG A 35 -13.33 -13.48 15.04
CA ARG A 35 -13.69 -12.06 15.00
C ARG A 35 -14.96 -11.72 15.79
N GLY A 36 -15.69 -12.70 16.26
CA GLY A 36 -16.97 -12.50 16.95
C GLY A 36 -18.04 -11.84 16.06
N VAL A 37 -18.09 -12.18 14.78
CA VAL A 37 -18.96 -11.53 13.78
C VAL A 37 -19.89 -12.54 13.12
N PRO A 38 -21.10 -12.14 12.67
CA PRO A 38 -22.01 -13.00 11.92
C PRO A 38 -21.49 -13.22 10.48
N LYS A 39 -22.10 -14.20 9.76
CA LYS A 39 -21.85 -14.42 8.34
C LYS A 39 -22.55 -13.33 7.51
N ALA A 40 -21.91 -12.17 7.40
CA ALA A 40 -22.39 -11.01 6.66
C ALA A 40 -21.21 -10.31 5.99
N ASP A 41 -21.49 -9.37 5.11
CA ASP A 41 -20.46 -8.49 4.57
C ASP A 41 -19.83 -7.66 5.70
N LEU A 42 -18.52 -7.80 5.87
CA LEU A 42 -17.77 -7.07 6.89
C LEU A 42 -17.06 -5.90 6.24
N MET A 43 -17.45 -4.70 6.61
CA MET A 43 -16.86 -3.46 6.10
C MET A 43 -16.00 -2.80 7.16
N SER A 44 -14.86 -2.28 6.74
CA SER A 44 -14.00 -1.43 7.57
C SER A 44 -13.98 -0.02 6.99
N PRO A 45 -13.94 1.02 7.81
CA PRO A 45 -13.85 2.38 7.32
C PRO A 45 -12.54 2.60 6.53
N PRO A 46 -12.50 3.57 5.60
CA PRO A 46 -11.29 3.90 4.84
C PRO A 46 -10.20 4.48 5.72
N ASN A 47 -10.55 5.16 6.79
CA ASN A 47 -9.62 5.74 7.75
C ASN A 47 -9.45 4.83 8.96
N HIS A 48 -8.26 4.79 9.53
CA HIS A 48 -8.05 4.20 10.85
C HIS A 48 -8.78 5.03 11.89
N GLN A 49 -9.37 4.36 12.88
CA GLN A 49 -10.16 5.02 13.92
C GLN A 49 -9.36 6.12 14.63
N GLY A 50 -9.93 7.32 14.70
CA GLY A 50 -9.29 8.48 15.33
C GLY A 50 -8.17 9.14 14.51
N LEU A 51 -7.93 8.71 13.27
CA LEU A 51 -6.89 9.24 12.39
C LEU A 51 -7.51 9.63 11.06
N TYR A 52 -7.69 10.92 10.82
CA TYR A 52 -8.43 11.44 9.67
C TYR A 52 -7.58 12.18 8.63
N SER A 53 -6.36 12.58 8.99
CA SER A 53 -5.43 13.24 8.06
C SER A 53 -4.29 12.31 7.63
N ILE A 54 -3.60 12.67 6.55
CA ILE A 54 -2.39 11.98 6.11
C ILE A 54 -1.33 12.06 7.21
N GLU A 55 -1.17 13.23 7.82
CA GLU A 55 -0.21 13.49 8.89
C GLU A 55 -0.48 12.59 10.10
N GLU A 56 -1.73 12.45 10.50
CA GLU A 56 -2.10 11.59 11.63
C GLU A 56 -1.92 10.11 11.28
N SER A 57 -2.43 9.67 10.15
CA SER A 57 -2.36 8.26 9.73
C SER A 57 -0.94 7.81 9.44
N VAL A 58 -0.12 8.67 8.83
CA VAL A 58 1.22 8.35 8.40
C VAL A 58 2.24 8.59 9.52
N GLN A 59 2.21 9.76 10.16
CA GLN A 59 3.22 10.12 11.15
C GLN A 59 2.91 9.55 12.53
N LYS A 60 1.72 9.80 13.08
CA LYS A 60 1.39 9.35 14.43
C LYS A 60 1.33 7.83 14.55
N MET A 61 0.61 7.16 13.67
CA MET A 61 0.51 5.69 13.71
C MET A 61 1.87 5.04 13.45
N HIS A 62 2.60 5.53 12.48
CA HIS A 62 3.93 5.05 12.15
C HIS A 62 4.89 5.18 13.34
N LEU A 63 4.94 6.36 13.97
CA LEU A 63 5.77 6.60 15.15
C LEU A 63 5.33 5.72 16.33
N SER A 64 4.03 5.60 16.59
CA SER A 64 3.50 4.77 17.68
C SER A 64 3.88 3.30 17.51
N LEU A 65 3.79 2.75 16.29
CA LEU A 65 4.19 1.38 16.02
C LEU A 65 5.71 1.19 16.14
N ASN A 66 6.51 2.11 15.62
CA ASN A 66 7.96 2.05 15.80
C ASN A 66 8.34 2.07 17.29
N ALA A 67 7.71 2.93 18.09
CA ALA A 67 7.93 3.00 19.53
C ALA A 67 7.51 1.70 20.24
N ALA A 68 6.34 1.14 19.89
CA ALA A 68 5.85 -0.12 20.45
C ALA A 68 6.80 -1.29 20.20
N PHE A 69 7.45 -1.33 19.04
CA PHE A 69 8.48 -2.31 18.70
C PHE A 69 9.90 -1.86 19.09
N GLN A 70 10.04 -0.78 19.84
CA GLN A 70 11.35 -0.24 20.26
C GLN A 70 12.31 -0.01 19.07
N PHE A 71 11.75 0.39 17.92
CA PHE A 71 12.49 0.65 16.68
C PHE A 71 13.29 -0.56 16.13
N ARG A 72 12.98 -1.79 16.57
CA ARG A 72 13.66 -3.01 16.13
C ARG A 72 13.03 -3.65 14.90
N VAL A 73 11.79 -3.29 14.59
CA VAL A 73 11.02 -3.85 13.48
C VAL A 73 10.73 -2.75 12.45
N PRO A 74 11.04 -2.95 11.18
CA PRO A 74 10.74 -1.97 10.15
C PRO A 74 9.22 -1.80 9.99
N VAL A 75 8.75 -0.56 10.06
CA VAL A 75 7.36 -0.20 9.82
C VAL A 75 7.27 0.54 8.48
N ALA A 76 6.54 -0.04 7.55
CA ALA A 76 6.35 0.49 6.21
C ALA A 76 4.90 0.94 6.00
N ILE A 77 4.65 1.71 4.95
CA ILE A 77 3.33 2.23 4.60
C ILE A 77 2.95 1.80 3.20
N LYS A 78 1.73 1.26 3.04
CA LYS A 78 1.13 0.96 1.74
C LYS A 78 0.05 1.97 1.41
N CYS A 79 0.17 2.58 0.23
CA CYS A 79 -0.76 3.56 -0.31
C CYS A 79 -1.23 3.15 -1.71
N ALA A 80 -2.45 3.51 -2.07
CA ALA A 80 -2.91 3.40 -3.45
C ALA A 80 -2.16 4.38 -4.35
N ALA A 81 -1.85 3.99 -5.57
CA ALA A 81 -1.44 4.90 -6.63
C ALA A 81 -2.64 5.79 -6.99
N SER A 82 -2.63 7.03 -6.53
CA SER A 82 -3.72 8.00 -6.61
C SER A 82 -3.19 9.42 -6.75
N ALA A 83 -4.07 10.39 -6.84
CA ALA A 83 -3.69 11.81 -6.86
C ALA A 83 -2.89 12.23 -5.62
N THR A 84 -3.16 11.60 -4.47
CA THR A 84 -2.52 11.96 -3.19
C THR A 84 -1.25 11.18 -2.86
N SER A 85 -0.92 10.13 -3.61
CA SER A 85 0.21 9.24 -3.29
C SER A 85 1.57 9.96 -3.19
N VAL A 86 1.80 10.97 -4.04
CA VAL A 86 3.02 11.79 -3.99
C VAL A 86 3.07 12.62 -2.70
N SER A 87 1.94 13.17 -2.25
CA SER A 87 1.86 13.93 -1.00
C SER A 87 2.14 13.05 0.22
N VAL A 88 1.60 11.83 0.23
CA VAL A 88 1.89 10.83 1.28
C VAL A 88 3.39 10.53 1.33
N TYR A 89 4.00 10.24 0.18
CA TYR A 89 5.43 9.96 0.11
C TYR A 89 6.28 11.14 0.55
N ASN A 90 5.90 12.36 0.16
CA ASN A 90 6.59 13.58 0.56
C ASN A 90 6.50 13.84 2.07
N ASN A 91 5.37 13.53 2.70
CA ASN A 91 5.23 13.61 4.15
C ASN A 91 6.22 12.67 4.86
N LEU A 92 6.34 11.44 4.37
CA LEU A 92 7.32 10.48 4.91
C LEU A 92 8.76 10.96 4.71
N LEU A 93 9.08 11.49 3.53
CA LEU A 93 10.42 12.02 3.24
C LEU A 93 10.79 13.23 4.13
N ARG A 94 9.81 13.99 4.59
CA ARG A 94 10.01 15.15 5.49
C ARG A 94 10.05 14.76 6.96
N ASP A 95 9.72 13.52 7.30
CA ASP A 95 9.80 13.05 8.67
C ASP A 95 11.21 13.23 9.22
N PRO A 96 11.38 14.01 10.31
CA PRO A 96 12.69 14.27 10.87
C PRO A 96 13.36 13.01 11.45
N TYR A 97 12.58 12.03 11.84
CA TYR A 97 13.08 10.79 12.43
C TYR A 97 13.58 9.78 11.40
N LYS A 98 13.15 9.89 10.13
CA LYS A 98 13.55 9.02 9.00
C LYS A 98 13.43 7.52 9.29
N ILE A 99 12.39 7.13 10.01
CA ILE A 99 12.22 5.77 10.53
C ILE A 99 11.33 4.88 9.66
N CYS A 100 10.86 5.38 8.51
CA CYS A 100 9.99 4.61 7.63
C CYS A 100 10.78 3.50 6.90
N GLY A 101 10.40 2.26 7.12
CA GLY A 101 11.02 1.07 6.52
C GLY A 101 10.74 0.90 5.03
N GLY A 102 9.78 1.64 4.46
CA GLY A 102 9.47 1.61 3.03
C GLY A 102 8.10 2.19 2.69
N PHE A 103 7.96 2.64 1.46
CA PHE A 103 6.69 3.11 0.91
C PHE A 103 6.25 2.17 -0.22
N PHE A 104 5.11 1.51 -0.03
CA PHE A 104 4.54 0.54 -0.98
C PHE A 104 3.44 1.20 -1.80
N LEU A 105 3.71 1.46 -3.05
CA LEU A 105 2.78 2.09 -3.99
C LEU A 105 2.05 1.01 -4.79
N ASP A 106 0.73 0.93 -4.64
CA ASP A 106 -0.13 -0.10 -5.22
C ASP A 106 -0.99 0.46 -6.36
N GLY A 107 -0.80 -0.04 -7.57
CA GLY A 107 -1.50 0.42 -8.77
C GLY A 107 -2.87 -0.24 -8.97
N ILE A 108 -3.70 0.40 -9.81
CA ILE A 108 -5.07 -0.03 -10.10
C ILE A 108 -5.12 -1.44 -10.70
N GLN A 109 -4.12 -1.83 -11.50
CA GLN A 109 -4.08 -3.13 -12.16
C GLN A 109 -3.91 -4.32 -11.19
N GLY A 110 -3.62 -4.05 -9.91
CA GLY A 110 -3.57 -5.08 -8.88
C GLY A 110 -4.89 -5.82 -8.73
N GLY A 111 -5.99 -5.14 -8.94
CA GLY A 111 -7.35 -5.69 -8.89
C GLY A 111 -7.74 -6.17 -7.49
N THR A 112 -9.00 -6.45 -7.31
CA THR A 112 -9.56 -7.07 -6.10
C THR A 112 -10.93 -7.65 -6.41
N GLY A 113 -11.31 -8.75 -5.77
CA GLY A 113 -12.67 -9.30 -5.83
C GLY A 113 -13.63 -8.71 -4.78
N ALA A 114 -13.25 -7.59 -4.15
CA ALA A 114 -14.00 -7.00 -3.02
C ALA A 114 -14.07 -5.47 -3.14
N ALA A 115 -14.41 -4.96 -4.31
CA ALA A 115 -14.66 -3.55 -4.56
C ALA A 115 -15.84 -3.39 -5.50
N ASN A 116 -16.46 -2.20 -5.48
CA ASN A 116 -17.47 -1.86 -6.46
C ASN A 116 -16.83 -1.53 -7.82
N GLU A 117 -17.60 -1.63 -8.89
CA GLU A 117 -17.16 -1.42 -10.27
C GLU A 117 -16.58 -0.02 -10.50
N VAL A 118 -17.22 1.00 -9.95
CA VAL A 118 -16.75 2.39 -10.07
C VAL A 118 -15.35 2.56 -9.48
N SER A 119 -15.10 1.96 -8.31
CA SER A 119 -13.76 2.01 -7.70
C SER A 119 -12.72 1.27 -8.53
N LEU A 120 -13.07 0.09 -9.06
CA LEU A 120 -12.16 -0.73 -9.85
C LEU A 120 -11.72 -0.06 -11.15
N ASP A 121 -12.64 0.65 -11.81
CA ASP A 121 -12.40 1.13 -13.17
C ASP A 121 -12.01 2.61 -13.24
N HIS A 122 -12.38 3.42 -12.23
CA HIS A 122 -12.33 4.88 -12.36
C HIS A 122 -11.57 5.64 -11.26
N THR A 123 -11.10 4.99 -10.20
CA THR A 123 -10.53 5.74 -9.06
C THR A 123 -9.02 5.61 -8.88
N GLY A 124 -8.41 4.55 -9.38
CA GLY A 124 -6.99 4.31 -9.24
C GLY A 124 -6.15 4.84 -10.39
N HIS A 125 -4.85 4.89 -10.18
CA HIS A 125 -3.87 5.22 -11.21
C HIS A 125 -2.95 4.03 -11.52
N PRO A 126 -2.41 3.95 -12.74
CA PRO A 126 -1.36 2.99 -13.04
C PRO A 126 -0.12 3.24 -12.16
N VAL A 127 0.44 2.17 -11.62
CA VAL A 127 1.64 2.26 -10.77
C VAL A 127 2.82 2.88 -11.51
N VAL A 128 2.92 2.66 -12.80
CA VAL A 128 4.00 3.15 -13.68
C VAL A 128 4.16 4.67 -13.59
N SER A 129 3.06 5.42 -13.77
CA SER A 129 3.09 6.88 -13.72
C SER A 129 3.42 7.39 -12.31
N LYS A 130 2.77 6.85 -11.30
CA LYS A 130 2.93 7.32 -9.92
C LYS A 130 4.29 6.95 -9.31
N THR A 131 4.88 5.84 -9.69
CA THR A 131 6.27 5.52 -9.31
C THR A 131 7.23 6.60 -9.78
N ARG A 132 7.13 6.99 -11.05
CA ARG A 132 7.99 8.05 -11.60
C ARG A 132 7.75 9.40 -10.93
N GLU A 133 6.50 9.77 -10.68
CA GLU A 133 6.16 11.01 -9.97
C GLU A 133 6.73 11.05 -8.54
N CYS A 134 6.59 9.96 -7.78
CA CYS A 134 7.17 9.84 -6.45
C CYS A 134 8.69 9.96 -6.48
N TYR A 135 9.35 9.23 -7.37
CA TYR A 135 10.80 9.29 -7.54
C TYR A 135 11.28 10.71 -7.88
N LEU A 136 10.69 11.35 -8.88
CA LEU A 136 11.05 12.71 -9.28
C LEU A 136 10.81 13.73 -8.16
N SER A 137 9.77 13.52 -7.35
CA SER A 137 9.51 14.37 -6.19
C SER A 137 10.61 14.22 -5.13
N ALA A 138 11.08 13.00 -4.88
CA ALA A 138 12.21 12.76 -3.98
C ALA A 138 13.51 13.38 -4.50
N VAL A 139 13.78 13.25 -5.81
CA VAL A 139 14.95 13.89 -6.46
C VAL A 139 14.93 15.40 -6.29
N ARG A 140 13.78 16.04 -6.57
CA ARG A 140 13.65 17.52 -6.40
C ARG A 140 13.90 17.98 -4.97
N GLN A 141 13.70 17.12 -3.99
CA GLN A 141 13.96 17.41 -2.58
C GLN A 141 15.39 17.00 -2.14
N GLY A 142 16.20 16.38 -3.02
CA GLY A 142 17.50 15.81 -2.66
C GLY A 142 17.38 14.65 -1.67
N ARG A 143 16.26 13.91 -1.69
CA ARG A 143 15.93 12.87 -0.70
C ARG A 143 15.72 11.49 -1.32
N GLN A 144 16.12 11.28 -2.57
CA GLN A 144 16.04 9.99 -3.23
C GLN A 144 16.83 8.92 -2.44
N GLY A 145 16.24 7.75 -2.30
CA GLY A 145 16.83 6.63 -1.56
C GLY A 145 16.73 6.70 -0.03
N GLN A 146 16.20 7.79 0.54
CA GLN A 146 16.01 7.87 2.01
C GLN A 146 14.94 6.91 2.51
N ILE A 147 13.86 6.73 1.74
CA ILE A 147 12.81 5.76 2.02
C ILE A 147 12.67 4.88 0.79
N PRO A 148 12.83 3.56 0.92
CA PRO A 148 12.68 2.64 -0.20
C PRO A 148 11.27 2.74 -0.81
N LEU A 149 11.20 2.97 -2.13
CA LEU A 149 9.98 3.02 -2.91
C LEU A 149 9.73 1.64 -3.54
N TRP A 150 8.67 0.97 -3.12
CA TRP A 150 8.23 -0.31 -3.64
C TRP A 150 7.03 -0.12 -4.55
N ALA A 151 7.04 -0.75 -5.71
CA ALA A 151 5.97 -0.62 -6.69
C ALA A 151 5.30 -1.96 -6.97
N GLY A 152 3.98 -1.97 -7.04
CA GLY A 152 3.18 -3.16 -7.35
C GLY A 152 1.80 -2.80 -7.88
N GLY A 153 0.97 -3.81 -8.10
CA GLY A 153 -0.33 -3.62 -8.73
C GLY A 153 -0.26 -3.79 -10.25
N GLY A 154 -0.25 -5.03 -10.70
CA GLY A 154 -0.22 -5.40 -12.10
C GLY A 154 1.17 -5.66 -12.68
N VAL A 155 2.24 -5.52 -11.90
CA VAL A 155 3.58 -5.86 -12.36
C VAL A 155 3.65 -7.36 -12.67
N GLY A 156 4.17 -7.70 -13.82
CA GLY A 156 4.29 -9.08 -14.33
C GLY A 156 3.11 -9.56 -15.17
N LEU A 157 2.03 -8.78 -15.32
CA LEU A 157 0.84 -9.19 -16.07
C LEU A 157 0.95 -9.02 -17.59
N THR A 158 2.01 -8.41 -18.10
CA THR A 158 2.21 -8.20 -19.55
C THR A 158 2.73 -9.44 -20.29
N GLY A 159 2.94 -10.54 -19.57
CA GLY A 159 3.55 -11.76 -20.13
C GLY A 159 5.07 -11.82 -20.02
N ASN A 160 5.72 -10.73 -19.61
CA ASN A 160 7.16 -10.71 -19.34
C ASN A 160 7.43 -10.03 -17.98
N ALA A 161 7.34 -10.82 -16.92
CA ALA A 161 7.50 -10.33 -15.55
C ALA A 161 8.86 -9.68 -15.27
N ALA A 162 9.93 -10.19 -15.87
CA ALA A 162 11.27 -9.63 -15.71
C ALA A 162 11.38 -8.25 -16.36
N ALA A 163 10.84 -8.08 -17.57
CA ALA A 163 10.81 -6.79 -18.26
C ALA A 163 9.96 -5.76 -17.50
N ASP A 164 8.81 -6.17 -16.98
CA ASP A 164 7.95 -5.29 -16.16
C ASP A 164 8.66 -4.85 -14.88
N ALA A 165 9.33 -5.79 -14.19
CA ALA A 165 10.13 -5.50 -13.03
C ALA A 165 11.25 -4.50 -13.34
N PHE A 166 12.01 -4.75 -14.40
CA PHE A 166 13.10 -3.88 -14.83
C PHE A 166 12.62 -2.46 -15.17
N LYS A 167 11.49 -2.34 -15.89
CA LYS A 167 10.86 -1.03 -16.15
C LYS A 167 10.56 -0.26 -14.88
N MET A 168 10.02 -0.93 -13.84
CA MET A 168 9.72 -0.26 -12.58
C MET A 168 10.98 0.24 -11.87
N LEU A 169 12.07 -0.53 -11.90
CA LEU A 169 13.36 -0.10 -11.36
C LEU A 169 13.91 1.11 -12.13
N CYS A 170 13.82 1.11 -13.46
CA CYS A 170 14.21 2.26 -14.31
C CYS A 170 13.37 3.51 -14.02
N LEU A 171 12.13 3.36 -13.58
CA LEU A 171 11.26 4.47 -13.17
C LEU A 171 11.57 5.02 -11.78
N GLY A 172 12.45 4.35 -11.04
CA GLY A 172 12.95 4.79 -9.73
C GLY A 172 12.43 4.01 -8.55
N ALA A 173 11.77 2.86 -8.75
CA ALA A 173 11.47 1.95 -7.66
C ALA A 173 12.75 1.30 -7.13
N ASN A 174 12.81 1.06 -5.82
CA ASN A 174 13.89 0.30 -5.17
C ASN A 174 13.58 -1.20 -5.13
N GLY A 175 12.29 -1.54 -5.26
CA GLY A 175 11.82 -2.91 -5.28
C GLY A 175 10.43 -3.03 -5.86
N ILE A 176 10.00 -4.25 -6.10
CA ILE A 176 8.68 -4.57 -6.64
C ILE A 176 7.99 -5.58 -5.73
N PHE A 177 6.67 -5.55 -5.73
CA PHE A 177 5.87 -6.61 -5.13
C PHE A 177 4.84 -7.13 -6.14
N MET A 178 4.76 -8.44 -6.25
CA MET A 178 3.90 -9.15 -7.18
C MET A 178 2.94 -10.05 -6.42
N GLY A 179 1.66 -9.96 -6.71
CA GLY A 179 0.64 -10.82 -6.10
C GLY A 179 -0.17 -11.57 -7.17
N LYS A 180 -0.88 -10.82 -8.01
CA LYS A 180 -1.83 -11.38 -8.97
C LYS A 180 -1.21 -12.40 -9.94
N ILE A 181 -0.02 -12.13 -10.45
CA ILE A 181 0.67 -13.07 -11.35
C ILE A 181 0.95 -14.42 -10.67
N LEU A 182 1.34 -14.41 -9.39
CA LEU A 182 1.60 -15.66 -8.67
C LEU A 182 0.32 -16.48 -8.49
N ILE A 183 -0.81 -15.81 -8.24
CA ILE A 183 -2.12 -16.47 -8.12
C ILE A 183 -2.56 -17.05 -9.47
N GLN A 184 -2.20 -16.43 -10.59
CA GLN A 184 -2.54 -16.90 -11.93
C GLN A 184 -1.68 -18.09 -12.37
N LEU A 185 -0.54 -18.31 -11.76
CA LEU A 185 0.36 -19.43 -12.05
C LEU A 185 0.06 -20.66 -11.18
N MET A 186 -0.80 -20.55 -10.17
CA MET A 186 -1.28 -21.63 -9.30
C MET A 186 -2.54 -22.29 -9.86
#